data_a18d68cda6b41d1d812fc9617bc1cf57
#
_entry.id   a18d68cda6b41d1d812fc9617bc1cf57
#
_cell.length_a   1.000
_cell.length_b   1.000
_cell.length_c   1.000
_cell.angle_alpha   90.00
_cell.angle_beta   90.00
_cell.angle_gamma   90.00
#
_symmetry.space_group_name_H-M   'P 1'
#
loop_
_entity.id
_entity.type
_entity.pdbx_description
1 polymer ?
#
loop_
_entity_poly.entity_id
_entity_poly.type
_entity_poly.pdbx_seq_one_letter_code
_entity_poly.pdbx_strand_id
1 'polypeptide(L)'
;MKKLIFFCVLFLFTSLCAGEIFQVGVINTLQLHPASTPVEGFKLNLVNSSTDDFTGLDIGFFSQVNKKFTGVQFNTINFNEGNSVGIQFGEVLSTSGSMKGAQLSPVNYVREDMVGLQIGFLNIITGGGQNFQLGMINYNENGFLKIFPFFNFSL
;
A
#
# COMPACT_ATOMS: atom_id res chain seq x y z
N MET A 1 15.09 33.75 15.11
CA MET A 1 13.74 34.14 14.70
C MET A 1 13.24 33.40 13.46
N LYS A 2 13.96 33.28 12.35
CA LYS A 2 13.50 32.58 11.12
C LYS A 2 13.16 31.10 11.32
N LYS A 3 13.90 30.37 12.18
CA LYS A 3 13.64 28.95 12.49
C LYS A 3 12.38 28.72 13.34
N LEU A 4 12.05 29.69 14.20
CA LEU A 4 10.83 29.63 15.03
C LEU A 4 9.57 29.87 14.21
N ILE A 5 9.65 30.76 13.22
CA ILE A 5 8.55 31.06 12.30
C ILE A 5 8.25 29.84 11.40
N PHE A 6 9.29 29.13 10.94
CA PHE A 6 9.12 27.91 10.14
C PHE A 6 8.42 26.80 10.95
N PHE A 7 8.77 26.65 12.22
CA PHE A 7 8.11 25.68 13.12
C PHE A 7 6.66 26.05 13.42
N CYS A 8 6.36 27.34 13.61
CA CYS A 8 4.99 27.82 13.83
C CYS A 8 4.12 27.71 12.56
N VAL A 9 4.67 27.94 11.38
CA VAL A 9 3.93 27.76 10.10
C VAL A 9 3.65 26.28 9.85
N LEU A 10 4.57 25.38 10.17
CA LEU A 10 4.33 23.93 10.09
C LEU A 10 3.25 23.49 11.07
N PHE A 11 3.18 24.08 12.26
CA PHE A 11 2.18 23.76 13.29
C PHE A 11 0.77 24.30 12.96
N LEU A 12 0.68 25.41 12.22
CA LEU A 12 -0.60 26.00 11.81
C LEU A 12 -1.28 25.24 10.64
N PHE A 13 -0.54 24.48 9.85
CA PHE A 13 -1.11 23.64 8.79
C PHE A 13 -1.72 22.32 9.31
N THR A 14 -1.40 21.90 10.53
CA THR A 14 -1.87 20.63 11.10
C THR A 14 -3.31 20.68 11.62
N SER A 15 -3.93 21.85 11.70
CA SER A 15 -5.27 22.02 12.31
C SER A 15 -6.44 22.03 11.32
N LEU A 16 -6.20 21.81 10.01
CA LEU A 16 -7.26 21.84 8.99
C LEU A 16 -7.58 20.48 8.35
N CYS A 17 -6.83 19.43 8.64
CA CYS A 17 -7.10 18.07 8.14
C CYS A 17 -7.77 17.23 9.22
N ALA A 18 -8.75 16.42 8.84
CA ALA A 18 -9.43 15.47 9.72
C ALA A 18 -8.55 14.27 10.13
N GLY A 19 -7.31 14.21 9.66
CA GLY A 19 -6.30 13.19 9.94
C GLY A 19 -4.92 13.79 10.21
N GLU A 20 -4.00 12.96 10.71
CA GLU A 20 -2.61 13.37 10.95
C GLU A 20 -1.82 13.37 9.62
N ILE A 21 -1.03 14.44 9.40
CA ILE A 21 -0.28 14.61 8.14
C ILE A 21 0.97 13.71 8.10
N PHE A 22 1.49 13.31 9.25
CA PHE A 22 2.78 12.63 9.34
C PHE A 22 2.76 11.49 10.35
N GLN A 23 3.20 10.31 9.92
CA GLN A 23 3.37 9.14 10.77
C GLN A 23 4.81 8.62 10.69
N VAL A 24 5.43 8.39 11.82
CA VAL A 24 6.69 7.66 11.94
C VAL A 24 6.48 6.46 12.82
N GLY A 25 6.87 5.29 12.34
CA GLY A 25 6.86 4.05 13.10
C GLY A 25 8.25 3.41 13.14
N VAL A 26 8.75 3.10 14.32
CA VAL A 26 9.92 2.24 14.49
C VAL A 26 9.47 0.79 14.53
N ILE A 27 8.55 0.50 15.45
CA ILE A 27 7.82 -0.77 15.55
C ILE A 27 6.35 -0.44 15.90
N ASN A 28 5.41 -1.35 15.70
CA ASN A 28 3.97 -1.10 15.90
C ASN A 28 3.60 -0.53 17.28
N THR A 29 4.36 -0.83 18.31
CA THR A 29 4.15 -0.31 19.66
C THR A 29 4.87 1.02 19.91
N LEU A 30 5.80 1.41 19.04
CA LEU A 30 6.56 2.65 19.10
C LEU A 30 6.40 3.42 17.79
N GLN A 31 5.24 4.04 17.65
CA GLN A 31 4.88 4.87 16.52
C GLN A 31 4.25 6.19 17.01
N LEU A 32 4.32 7.22 16.18
CA LEU A 32 3.91 8.58 16.54
C LEU A 32 2.43 8.67 16.92
N HIS A 33 1.57 8.00 16.15
CA HIS A 33 0.13 7.95 16.38
C HIS A 33 -0.36 6.50 16.47
N PRO A 34 -1.39 6.19 17.27
CA PRO A 34 -2.02 4.88 17.29
C PRO A 34 -2.52 4.46 15.90
N ALA A 35 -2.58 3.15 15.65
CA ALA A 35 -3.03 2.62 14.35
C ALA A 35 -4.43 3.10 13.96
N SER A 36 -5.31 3.35 14.94
CA SER A 36 -6.68 3.85 14.72
C SER A 36 -6.77 5.30 14.26
N THR A 37 -5.67 6.06 14.32
CA THR A 37 -5.63 7.44 13.86
C THR A 37 -5.45 7.46 12.34
N PRO A 38 -6.38 8.04 11.56
CA PRO A 38 -6.21 8.22 10.13
C PRO A 38 -4.98 9.09 9.83
N VAL A 39 -4.20 8.70 8.82
CA VAL A 39 -3.03 9.46 8.39
C VAL A 39 -3.21 9.89 6.94
N GLU A 40 -3.13 11.20 6.71
CA GLU A 40 -3.27 11.81 5.39
C GLU A 40 -2.03 12.61 5.04
N GLY A 41 -1.07 11.99 4.34
CA GLY A 41 0.16 12.67 3.93
C GLY A 41 1.36 11.72 3.82
N PHE A 42 2.26 11.73 4.80
CA PHE A 42 3.50 10.98 4.73
C PHE A 42 3.66 9.99 5.88
N LYS A 43 4.00 8.75 5.56
CA LYS A 43 4.28 7.69 6.51
C LYS A 43 5.69 7.14 6.30
N LEU A 44 6.48 7.11 7.37
CA LEU A 44 7.82 6.55 7.39
C LEU A 44 7.88 5.35 8.33
N ASN A 45 8.21 4.18 7.79
CA ASN A 45 8.31 2.93 8.53
C ASN A 45 9.77 2.50 8.62
N LEU A 46 10.42 2.69 9.76
CA LEU A 46 11.82 2.30 9.93
C LEU A 46 11.97 0.78 10.01
N VAL A 47 11.10 0.11 10.77
CA VAL A 47 11.04 -1.35 10.84
C VAL A 47 9.64 -1.83 10.52
N ASN A 48 8.64 -1.45 11.32
CA ASN A 48 7.24 -1.84 11.13
C ASN A 48 6.31 -0.76 11.68
N SER A 49 5.27 -0.42 10.94
CA SER A 49 4.25 0.51 11.36
C SER A 49 2.88 0.08 10.83
N SER A 50 1.86 0.21 11.66
CA SER A 50 0.47 -0.14 11.33
C SER A 50 -0.43 1.08 11.39
N THR A 51 -1.33 1.20 10.41
CA THR A 51 -2.41 2.20 10.38
C THR A 51 -3.69 1.55 9.87
N ASP A 52 -4.84 2.01 10.37
CA ASP A 52 -6.12 1.55 9.86
C ASP A 52 -6.42 2.16 8.50
N ASP A 53 -6.40 3.48 8.43
CA ASP A 53 -6.67 4.23 7.21
C ASP A 53 -5.46 5.11 6.88
N PHE A 54 -4.95 4.99 5.65
CA PHE A 54 -3.82 5.77 5.17
C PHE A 54 -4.08 6.34 3.78
N THR A 55 -3.79 7.62 3.62
CA THR A 55 -3.82 8.31 2.33
C THR A 55 -2.53 9.11 2.13
N GLY A 56 -1.79 8.84 1.06
CA GLY A 56 -0.58 9.60 0.74
C GLY A 56 0.62 8.76 0.29
N LEU A 57 1.80 9.13 0.77
CA LEU A 57 3.08 8.48 0.44
C LEU A 57 3.63 7.72 1.65
N ASP A 58 3.80 6.43 1.50
CA ASP A 58 4.28 5.50 2.52
C ASP A 58 5.62 4.88 2.11
N ILE A 59 6.65 5.12 2.90
CA ILE A 59 8.02 4.65 2.62
C ILE A 59 8.58 3.93 3.83
N GLY A 60 9.26 2.81 3.62
CA GLY A 60 9.94 2.14 4.70
C GLY A 60 10.26 0.67 4.47
N PHE A 61 10.36 -0.08 5.57
CA PHE A 61 10.67 -1.50 5.49
C PHE A 61 9.41 -2.35 5.46
N PHE A 62 8.60 -2.34 6.51
CA PHE A 62 7.34 -3.08 6.60
C PHE A 62 6.20 -2.11 6.87
N SER A 63 5.25 -2.03 5.97
CA SER A 63 4.03 -1.25 6.15
C SER A 63 2.80 -2.15 6.25
N GLN A 64 1.99 -1.91 7.27
CA GLN A 64 0.69 -2.54 7.43
C GLN A 64 -0.41 -1.48 7.38
N VAL A 65 -1.43 -1.72 6.53
CA VAL A 65 -2.66 -0.93 6.49
C VAL A 65 -3.85 -1.89 6.63
N ASN A 66 -4.63 -1.70 7.69
CA ASN A 66 -5.65 -2.68 8.06
C ASN A 66 -6.96 -2.53 7.27
N LYS A 67 -7.38 -1.29 6.96
CA LYS A 67 -8.70 -1.03 6.35
C LYS A 67 -8.61 -0.42 4.98
N LYS A 68 -8.05 0.79 4.84
CA LYS A 68 -8.03 1.51 3.57
C LYS A 68 -6.68 2.15 3.32
N PHE A 69 -6.13 1.84 2.16
CA PHE A 69 -4.96 2.49 1.60
C PHE A 69 -5.34 3.29 0.36
N THR A 70 -4.85 4.52 0.26
CA THR A 70 -4.95 5.34 -0.95
C THR A 70 -3.64 6.09 -1.19
N GLY A 71 -2.96 5.86 -2.32
CA GLY A 71 -1.73 6.59 -2.62
C GLY A 71 -0.61 5.75 -3.21
N VAL A 72 0.61 5.98 -2.73
CA VAL A 72 1.81 5.28 -3.20
C VAL A 72 2.58 4.69 -2.03
N GLN A 73 2.94 3.41 -2.12
CA GLN A 73 3.76 2.70 -1.15
C GLN A 73 5.09 2.28 -1.77
N PHE A 74 6.20 2.58 -1.09
CA PHE A 74 7.54 2.10 -1.38
C PHE A 74 8.11 1.43 -0.14
N ASN A 75 7.91 0.15 0.03
CA ASN A 75 8.40 -0.59 1.18
C ASN A 75 9.00 -1.93 0.71
N THR A 76 9.84 -2.53 1.55
CA THR A 76 10.28 -3.91 1.29
C THR A 76 9.08 -4.85 1.30
N ILE A 77 8.17 -4.67 2.26
CA ILE A 77 6.91 -5.42 2.35
C ILE A 77 5.74 -4.46 2.53
N ASN A 78 4.76 -4.52 1.63
CA ASN A 78 3.46 -3.88 1.75
C ASN A 78 2.40 -4.92 2.14
N PHE A 79 1.80 -4.75 3.30
CA PHE A 79 0.78 -5.64 3.81
C PHE A 79 -0.52 -4.87 4.07
N ASN A 80 -1.44 -4.92 3.12
CA ASN A 80 -2.73 -4.26 3.23
C ASN A 80 -3.83 -5.33 3.38
N GLU A 81 -4.61 -5.25 4.44
CA GLU A 81 -5.68 -6.21 4.68
C GLU A 81 -6.98 -5.85 3.97
N GLY A 82 -7.26 -4.56 3.87
CA GLY A 82 -8.48 -4.04 3.25
C GLY A 82 -8.27 -3.54 1.83
N ASN A 83 -9.05 -2.50 1.48
CA ASN A 83 -9.08 -1.95 0.14
C ASN A 83 -7.89 -1.05 -0.14
N SER A 84 -7.24 -1.26 -1.27
CA SER A 84 -6.11 -0.46 -1.73
C SER A 84 -6.40 0.24 -3.05
N VAL A 85 -6.10 1.53 -3.14
CA VAL A 85 -6.21 2.34 -4.35
C VAL A 85 -4.91 3.08 -4.59
N GLY A 86 -4.23 2.81 -5.71
CA GLY A 86 -2.98 3.50 -6.06
C GLY A 86 -1.87 2.56 -6.54
N ILE A 87 -0.64 2.81 -6.10
CA ILE A 87 0.53 2.06 -6.55
C ILE A 87 1.30 1.51 -5.34
N GLN A 88 1.63 0.23 -5.40
CA GLN A 88 2.46 -0.44 -4.43
C GLN A 88 3.75 -0.93 -5.09
N PHE A 89 4.88 -0.44 -4.61
CA PHE A 89 6.20 -0.98 -4.91
C PHE A 89 6.70 -1.75 -3.71
N GLY A 90 6.94 -3.04 -3.87
CA GLY A 90 7.52 -3.89 -2.84
C GLY A 90 8.85 -4.48 -3.31
N GLU A 91 9.88 -4.43 -2.49
CA GLU A 91 11.14 -5.11 -2.84
C GLU A 91 10.99 -6.63 -2.78
N VAL A 92 10.07 -7.13 -1.94
CA VAL A 92 9.81 -8.57 -1.75
C VAL A 92 8.36 -8.92 -2.02
N LEU A 93 7.43 -8.24 -1.34
CA LEU A 93 6.01 -8.64 -1.30
C LEU A 93 5.08 -7.43 -1.27
N SER A 94 4.02 -7.48 -2.05
CA SER A 94 2.86 -6.59 -1.92
C SER A 94 1.58 -7.41 -1.82
N THR A 95 0.82 -7.21 -0.76
CA THR A 95 -0.49 -7.86 -0.56
C THR A 95 -1.60 -6.83 -0.39
N SER A 96 -2.80 -7.18 -0.83
CA SER A 96 -4.01 -6.39 -0.62
C SER A 96 -5.23 -7.29 -0.46
N GLY A 97 -6.23 -6.82 0.27
CA GLY A 97 -7.58 -7.36 0.19
C GLY A 97 -8.09 -7.19 -1.22
N SER A 98 -8.66 -6.03 -1.53
CA SER A 98 -8.94 -5.60 -2.91
C SER A 98 -7.93 -4.56 -3.37
N MET A 99 -7.65 -4.51 -4.68
CA MET A 99 -6.69 -3.56 -5.25
C MET A 99 -7.25 -2.89 -6.50
N LYS A 100 -7.16 -1.55 -6.54
CA LYS A 100 -7.42 -0.76 -7.73
C LYS A 100 -6.19 0.10 -8.06
N GLY A 101 -5.47 -0.30 -9.11
CA GLY A 101 -4.23 0.37 -9.52
C GLY A 101 -3.12 -0.61 -9.91
N ALA A 102 -1.91 -0.46 -9.36
CA ALA A 102 -0.78 -1.28 -9.74
C ALA A 102 0.00 -1.84 -8.54
N GLN A 103 0.40 -3.10 -8.63
CA GLN A 103 1.36 -3.75 -7.74
C GLN A 103 2.62 -4.14 -8.52
N LEU A 104 3.78 -3.69 -8.05
CA LEU A 104 5.08 -3.95 -8.64
C LEU A 104 6.01 -4.51 -7.56
N SER A 105 6.08 -5.83 -7.47
CA SER A 105 6.89 -6.56 -6.48
C SER A 105 7.26 -7.92 -7.04
N PRO A 106 8.35 -8.55 -6.59
CA PRO A 106 8.63 -9.94 -6.94
C PRO A 106 7.46 -10.87 -6.67
N VAL A 107 6.74 -10.68 -5.55
CA VAL A 107 5.50 -11.40 -5.24
C VAL A 107 4.37 -10.41 -5.03
N ASN A 108 3.29 -10.55 -5.80
CA ASN A 108 2.07 -9.76 -5.70
C ASN A 108 0.89 -10.68 -5.36
N TYR A 109 0.10 -10.31 -4.37
CA TYR A 109 -1.07 -11.07 -3.96
C TYR A 109 -2.28 -10.19 -3.68
N VAL A 110 -3.40 -10.47 -4.34
CA VAL A 110 -4.70 -9.85 -4.09
C VAL A 110 -5.71 -10.96 -3.75
N ARG A 111 -6.31 -10.85 -2.57
CA ARG A 111 -7.26 -11.86 -2.05
C ARG A 111 -8.65 -11.74 -2.65
N GLU A 112 -9.05 -10.51 -2.94
CA GLU A 112 -10.37 -10.18 -3.45
C GLU A 112 -10.25 -9.61 -4.86
N ASP A 113 -10.96 -8.54 -5.18
CA ASP A 113 -11.00 -8.01 -6.53
C ASP A 113 -9.75 -7.20 -6.89
N MET A 114 -9.24 -7.42 -8.08
CA MET A 114 -8.17 -6.64 -8.68
C MET A 114 -8.64 -5.91 -9.93
N VAL A 115 -8.52 -4.59 -9.92
CA VAL A 115 -8.72 -3.75 -11.11
C VAL A 115 -7.43 -3.02 -11.42
N GLY A 116 -6.70 -3.49 -12.45
CA GLY A 116 -5.45 -2.86 -12.84
C GLY A 116 -4.33 -3.85 -13.20
N LEU A 117 -3.10 -3.59 -12.71
CA LEU A 117 -1.88 -4.24 -13.18
C LEU A 117 -1.08 -4.87 -12.03
N GLN A 118 -0.65 -6.12 -12.22
CA GLN A 118 0.41 -6.75 -11.42
C GLN A 118 1.64 -7.01 -12.27
N ILE A 119 2.81 -6.58 -11.81
CA ILE A 119 4.10 -6.90 -12.43
C ILE A 119 5.01 -7.52 -11.36
N GLY A 120 5.46 -8.75 -11.60
CA GLY A 120 6.30 -9.44 -10.64
C GLY A 120 6.81 -10.79 -11.14
N PHE A 121 7.48 -11.50 -10.28
CA PHE A 121 7.86 -12.88 -10.58
C PHE A 121 6.68 -13.82 -10.41
N LEU A 122 5.95 -13.65 -9.31
CA LEU A 122 4.74 -14.39 -8.96
C LEU A 122 3.58 -13.41 -8.72
N ASN A 123 2.53 -13.50 -9.53
CA ASN A 123 1.32 -12.71 -9.40
C ASN A 123 0.14 -13.62 -9.07
N ILE A 124 -0.60 -13.29 -8.02
CA ILE A 124 -1.73 -14.10 -7.54
C ILE A 124 -2.95 -13.21 -7.33
N ILE A 125 -4.08 -13.57 -7.95
CA ILE A 125 -5.40 -13.00 -7.72
C ILE A 125 -6.37 -14.14 -7.45
N THR A 126 -7.01 -14.13 -6.27
CA THR A 126 -7.99 -15.16 -5.89
C THR A 126 -9.45 -14.70 -6.02
N GLY A 127 -9.65 -13.40 -6.23
CA GLY A 127 -10.96 -12.83 -6.55
C GLY A 127 -11.15 -12.52 -8.03
N GLY A 128 -12.00 -11.54 -8.32
CA GLY A 128 -12.36 -11.12 -9.66
C GLY A 128 -11.74 -9.80 -10.10
N GLY A 129 -12.43 -9.12 -11.03
CA GLY A 129 -12.09 -7.78 -11.51
C GLY A 129 -11.30 -7.78 -12.82
N GLN A 130 -11.23 -6.60 -13.43
CA GLN A 130 -10.55 -6.39 -14.70
C GLN A 130 -9.05 -6.13 -14.47
N ASN A 131 -8.22 -7.08 -14.84
CA ASN A 131 -6.82 -7.01 -14.52
C ASN A 131 -5.90 -7.60 -15.59
N PHE A 132 -4.63 -7.20 -15.50
CA PHE A 132 -3.56 -7.73 -16.32
C PHE A 132 -2.35 -8.08 -15.43
N GLN A 133 -1.78 -9.26 -15.62
CA GLN A 133 -0.63 -9.76 -14.90
C GLN A 133 0.54 -9.98 -15.85
N LEU A 134 1.72 -9.51 -15.49
CA LEU A 134 2.99 -9.77 -16.15
C LEU A 134 3.98 -10.41 -15.17
N GLY A 135 4.41 -11.64 -15.43
CA GLY A 135 5.33 -12.33 -14.53
C GLY A 135 5.65 -13.75 -14.99
N MET A 136 6.61 -14.36 -14.31
CA MET A 136 6.98 -15.74 -14.63
C MET A 136 5.84 -16.73 -14.38
N ILE A 137 5.09 -16.49 -13.30
CA ILE A 137 3.92 -17.30 -12.93
C ILE A 137 2.79 -16.33 -12.57
N ASN A 138 1.66 -16.47 -13.26
CA ASN A 138 0.49 -15.66 -13.02
C ASN A 138 -0.69 -16.59 -12.70
N TYR A 139 -1.18 -16.51 -11.47
CA TYR A 139 -2.40 -17.18 -11.03
C TYR A 139 -3.54 -16.16 -10.97
N ASN A 140 -4.64 -16.47 -11.62
CA ASN A 140 -5.84 -15.64 -11.60
C ASN A 140 -7.06 -16.56 -11.63
N GLU A 141 -7.83 -16.59 -10.54
CA GLU A 141 -8.99 -17.49 -10.40
C GLU A 141 -10.01 -17.30 -11.52
N ASN A 142 -10.18 -16.06 -11.98
CA ASN A 142 -11.11 -15.66 -13.03
C ASN A 142 -10.40 -15.18 -14.31
N GLY A 143 -9.13 -15.54 -14.49
CA GLY A 143 -8.34 -15.13 -15.63
C GLY A 143 -8.60 -15.95 -16.90
N PHE A 144 -7.95 -15.55 -18.00
CA PHE A 144 -7.96 -16.27 -19.27
C PHE A 144 -7.61 -17.76 -19.07
N LEU A 145 -6.62 -18.05 -18.24
CA LEU A 145 -6.36 -19.37 -17.65
C LEU A 145 -6.09 -19.20 -16.16
N LYS A 146 -6.39 -20.21 -15.33
CA LYS A 146 -6.11 -20.13 -13.89
C LYS A 146 -4.63 -19.92 -13.59
N ILE A 147 -3.73 -20.56 -14.37
CA ILE A 147 -2.29 -20.38 -14.29
C ILE A 147 -1.76 -20.20 -15.70
N PHE A 148 -1.03 -19.12 -15.94
CA PHE A 148 -0.38 -18.89 -17.22
C PHE A 148 0.99 -18.21 -17.04
N PRO A 149 2.06 -18.70 -17.74
CA PRO A 149 3.36 -18.06 -17.69
C PRO A 149 3.39 -16.78 -18.53
N PHE A 150 4.25 -15.84 -18.14
CA PHE A 150 4.54 -14.57 -18.76
C PHE A 150 3.43 -13.52 -18.63
N PHE A 151 2.19 -13.84 -18.91
CA PHE A 151 1.07 -12.91 -18.72
C PHE A 151 -0.23 -13.64 -18.38
N ASN A 152 -1.19 -12.94 -17.79
CA ASN A 152 -2.57 -13.40 -17.61
C ASN A 152 -3.48 -12.18 -17.55
N PHE A 153 -4.76 -12.34 -17.77
CA PHE A 153 -5.73 -11.24 -17.70
C PHE A 153 -7.13 -11.73 -17.42
N SER A 154 -7.96 -10.82 -16.91
CA SER A 154 -9.41 -10.95 -16.77
C SER A 154 -10.09 -9.67 -17.27
N LEU A 155 -11.19 -9.79 -18.00
CA LEU A 155 -11.95 -8.68 -18.61
C LEU A 155 -13.33 -8.52 -17.96
#